data_ade06e95e1c1d5b3c00fab10a859aea5
#
_entry.id   ade06e95e1c1d5b3c00fab10a859aea5
#
_cell.length_a   1.000
_cell.length_b   1.000
_cell.length_c   1.000
_cell.angle_alpha   90.00
_cell.angle_beta   90.00
_cell.angle_gamma   90.00
#
_symmetry.space_group_name_H-M   'P 1'
#
loop_
_entity.id
_entity.type
_entity.pdbx_description
1 polymer ?
#
loop_
_entity_poly.entity_id
_entity_poly.type
_entity_poly.pdbx_seq_one_letter_code
_entity_poly.pdbx_strand_id
1 'polypeptide(L)'
;MSNMSYSPYGVMKRVGELHTTALKGLIVKFWNVYGIEKDMEKAHVITDFIRRGFEETEFEMLTDGTEQRQFLYAEDCCEALETVMECYSDFKPEDPLHITSFNSTSIAEIAAIIQGQFNLIDRFDVRIKPGLAKDSVQMDKRNEADTYITGWWTPKTTIDQGIAKVFAEMKKDYS
;
A
#
# COMPACT_ATOMS: atom_id res chain seq x y z
N MET A 1 1.38 -25.14 0.99
CA MET A 1 0.79 -25.10 2.34
C MET A 1 0.66 -23.64 2.71
N SER A 2 -0.56 -23.12 2.89
CA SER A 2 -0.79 -21.72 3.24
C SER A 2 -0.20 -21.44 4.62
N ASN A 3 0.67 -20.44 4.73
CA ASN A 3 1.16 -19.95 6.01
C ASN A 3 -0.04 -19.51 6.84
N MET A 4 -0.34 -20.23 7.92
CA MET A 4 -1.35 -19.82 8.87
C MET A 4 -0.85 -18.56 9.59
N SER A 5 -1.54 -17.46 9.42
CA SER A 5 -1.32 -16.31 10.27
C SER A 5 -1.78 -16.65 11.68
N TYR A 6 -0.88 -16.59 12.64
CA TYR A 6 -1.19 -16.85 14.06
C TYR A 6 -1.78 -15.63 14.78
N SER A 7 -1.91 -14.48 14.12
CA SER A 7 -2.55 -13.31 14.71
C SER A 7 -4.09 -13.47 14.72
N PRO A 8 -4.79 -12.96 15.75
CA PRO A 8 -6.27 -12.96 15.78
C PRO A 8 -6.87 -12.32 14.52
N TYR A 9 -6.27 -11.24 14.02
CA TYR A 9 -6.67 -10.58 12.78
C TYR A 9 -6.57 -11.54 11.57
N GLY A 10 -5.42 -12.20 11.41
CA GLY A 10 -5.21 -13.13 10.29
C GLY A 10 -6.17 -14.34 10.35
N VAL A 11 -6.43 -14.86 11.56
CA VAL A 11 -7.41 -15.93 11.76
C VAL A 11 -8.81 -15.49 11.31
N MET A 12 -9.25 -14.30 11.73
CA MET A 12 -10.57 -13.77 11.34
C MET A 12 -10.66 -13.52 9.82
N LYS A 13 -9.61 -13.05 9.19
CA LYS A 13 -9.56 -12.93 7.72
C LYS A 13 -9.70 -14.30 7.05
N ARG A 14 -9.01 -15.33 7.56
CA ARG A 14 -9.14 -16.70 7.04
C ARG A 14 -10.53 -17.28 7.21
N VAL A 15 -11.19 -17.03 8.33
CA VAL A 15 -12.60 -17.41 8.54
C VAL A 15 -13.50 -16.74 7.49
N GLY A 16 -13.28 -15.44 7.22
CA GLY A 16 -14.00 -14.72 6.16
C GLY A 16 -13.82 -15.37 4.79
N GLU A 17 -12.58 -15.74 4.43
CA GLU A 17 -12.30 -16.44 3.17
C GLU A 17 -13.08 -17.77 3.06
N LEU A 18 -13.09 -18.57 4.11
CA LEU A 18 -13.82 -19.84 4.14
C LEU A 18 -15.33 -19.66 3.95
N HIS A 19 -15.92 -18.65 4.61
CA HIS A 19 -17.32 -18.32 4.43
C HIS A 19 -17.63 -17.84 3.01
N THR A 20 -16.78 -16.98 2.46
CA THR A 20 -16.93 -16.47 1.08
C THR A 20 -16.89 -17.63 0.08
N THR A 21 -15.94 -18.56 0.23
CA THR A 21 -15.86 -19.77 -0.62
C THR A 21 -17.10 -20.63 -0.50
N ALA A 22 -17.60 -20.85 0.73
CA ALA A 22 -18.82 -21.63 0.96
C ALA A 22 -20.05 -21.03 0.28
N LEU A 23 -20.10 -19.70 0.16
CA LEU A 23 -21.15 -18.95 -0.53
C LEU A 23 -20.88 -18.77 -2.04
N LYS A 24 -19.82 -19.35 -2.59
CA LYS A 24 -19.36 -19.21 -3.97
C LYS A 24 -19.10 -17.74 -4.37
N GLY A 25 -18.68 -16.93 -3.42
CA GLY A 25 -18.26 -15.54 -3.65
C GLY A 25 -16.80 -15.46 -4.05
N LEU A 26 -16.40 -14.35 -4.67
CA LEU A 26 -15.00 -14.06 -4.98
C LEU A 26 -14.28 -13.51 -3.75
N ILE A 27 -13.03 -13.92 -3.57
CA ILE A 27 -12.15 -13.41 -2.51
C ILE A 27 -11.22 -12.39 -3.13
N VAL A 28 -11.29 -11.15 -2.66
CA VAL A 28 -10.38 -10.07 -3.05
C VAL A 28 -9.44 -9.75 -1.89
N LYS A 29 -8.14 -9.78 -2.15
CA LYS A 29 -7.08 -9.50 -1.16
C LYS A 29 -6.39 -8.19 -1.50
N PHE A 30 -6.69 -7.16 -0.70
CA PHE A 30 -5.98 -5.88 -0.79
C PHE A 30 -4.64 -5.97 -0.06
N TRP A 31 -3.64 -5.35 -0.68
CA TRP A 31 -2.34 -5.14 -0.06
C TRP A 31 -2.27 -3.72 0.54
N ASN A 32 -1.16 -3.01 0.37
CA ASN A 32 -1.09 -1.66 0.92
C ASN A 32 -1.65 -0.64 -0.09
N VAL A 33 -2.94 -0.39 -0.02
CA VAL A 33 -3.59 0.66 -0.81
C VAL A 33 -3.32 2.01 -0.16
N TYR A 34 -2.89 3.01 -0.95
CA TYR A 34 -2.63 4.36 -0.48
C TYR A 34 -3.32 5.41 -1.35
N GLY A 35 -3.59 6.57 -0.78
CA GLY A 35 -4.25 7.70 -1.43
C GLY A 35 -4.41 8.84 -0.43
N ILE A 36 -5.37 9.73 -0.67
CA ILE A 36 -5.71 10.80 0.27
C ILE A 36 -6.49 10.20 1.45
N GLU A 37 -5.94 10.33 2.65
CA GLU A 37 -6.57 9.87 3.89
C GLU A 37 -7.15 11.07 4.65
N LYS A 38 -8.40 10.95 5.09
CA LYS A 38 -9.08 12.01 5.86
C LYS A 38 -8.81 11.91 7.36
N ASP A 39 -8.62 10.69 7.87
CA ASP A 39 -8.32 10.43 9.28
C ASP A 39 -6.80 10.40 9.48
N MET A 40 -6.24 11.55 9.80
CA MET A 40 -4.80 11.72 9.95
C MET A 40 -4.22 11.01 11.18
N GLU A 41 -5.05 10.63 12.17
CA GLU A 41 -4.59 9.83 13.32
C GLU A 41 -4.28 8.39 12.94
N LYS A 42 -4.89 7.91 11.84
CA LYS A 42 -4.70 6.56 11.30
C LYS A 42 -3.94 6.55 9.97
N ALA A 43 -3.31 7.68 9.63
CA ALA A 43 -2.61 7.82 8.37
C ALA A 43 -1.53 6.72 8.19
N HIS A 44 -1.50 6.16 6.99
CA HIS A 44 -0.47 5.21 6.59
C HIS A 44 0.83 5.95 6.21
N VAL A 45 1.91 5.21 6.09
CA VAL A 45 3.28 5.72 5.97
C VAL A 45 3.45 6.84 4.93
N ILE A 46 2.83 6.73 3.75
CA ILE A 46 2.98 7.73 2.67
C ILE A 46 2.34 9.06 3.09
N THR A 47 1.09 9.02 3.53
CA THR A 47 0.36 10.20 3.98
C THR A 47 0.98 10.80 5.25
N ASP A 48 1.40 9.96 6.20
CA ASP A 48 2.07 10.43 7.43
C ASP A 48 3.40 11.12 7.13
N PHE A 49 4.23 10.57 6.26
CA PHE A 49 5.52 11.21 5.90
C PHE A 49 5.32 12.54 5.17
N ILE A 50 4.34 12.64 4.27
CA ILE A 50 4.01 13.90 3.60
C ILE A 50 3.52 14.93 4.61
N ARG A 51 2.59 14.57 5.50
CA ARG A 51 2.09 15.44 6.57
C ARG A 51 3.22 15.95 7.43
N ARG A 52 4.02 15.03 7.98
CA ARG A 52 5.15 15.39 8.85
C ARG A 52 6.16 16.27 8.16
N GLY A 53 6.46 16.05 6.88
CA GLY A 53 7.36 16.91 6.12
C GLY A 53 6.82 18.33 5.90
N PHE A 54 5.51 18.57 5.95
CA PHE A 54 4.93 19.92 5.99
C PHE A 54 5.03 20.56 7.38
N GLU A 55 4.91 19.76 8.44
CA GLU A 55 4.88 20.20 9.84
C GLU A 55 6.27 20.27 10.49
N GLU A 56 7.21 19.42 10.07
CA GLU A 56 8.53 19.25 10.65
C GLU A 56 9.62 19.38 9.57
N THR A 57 10.81 19.82 9.95
CA THR A 57 11.98 19.84 9.04
C THR A 57 12.76 18.53 9.10
N GLU A 58 12.65 17.79 10.21
CA GLU A 58 13.38 16.54 10.41
C GLU A 58 12.57 15.59 11.29
N PHE A 59 12.45 14.32 10.85
CA PHE A 59 11.83 13.27 11.66
C PHE A 59 12.41 11.88 11.33
N GLU A 60 12.22 10.95 12.26
CA GLU A 60 12.66 9.57 12.11
C GLU A 60 11.50 8.66 11.69
N MET A 61 11.80 7.68 10.85
CA MET A 61 10.92 6.54 10.58
C MET A 61 10.81 5.66 11.83
N LEU A 62 9.76 4.86 11.92
CA LEU A 62 9.60 3.89 13.02
C LEU A 62 10.62 2.75 12.93
N THR A 63 11.07 2.42 11.72
CA THR A 63 12.01 1.34 11.42
C THR A 63 13.23 1.87 10.67
N ASP A 64 14.19 0.99 10.39
CA ASP A 64 15.34 1.33 9.54
C ASP A 64 14.96 1.50 8.05
N GLY A 65 13.71 1.24 7.69
CA GLY A 65 13.15 1.42 6.36
C GLY A 65 13.51 0.34 5.34
N THR A 66 14.16 -0.73 5.77
CA THR A 66 14.59 -1.81 4.86
C THR A 66 13.48 -2.78 4.48
N GLU A 67 12.37 -2.78 5.22
CA GLU A 67 11.21 -3.61 4.92
C GLU A 67 10.55 -3.20 3.60
N GLN A 68 10.15 -4.20 2.84
CA GLN A 68 9.53 -4.01 1.54
C GLN A 68 8.03 -4.28 1.58
N ARG A 69 7.26 -3.47 0.86
CA ARG A 69 5.82 -3.62 0.69
C ARG A 69 5.42 -3.34 -0.74
N GLN A 70 4.28 -3.88 -1.15
CA GLN A 70 3.66 -3.57 -2.43
C GLN A 70 2.59 -2.50 -2.19
N PHE A 71 2.81 -1.30 -2.71
CA PHE A 71 1.90 -0.16 -2.57
C PHE A 71 1.09 0.03 -3.84
N LEU A 72 -0.23 0.11 -3.71
CA LEU A 72 -1.15 0.34 -4.82
C LEU A 72 -1.87 1.68 -4.65
N TYR A 73 -1.88 2.49 -5.70
CA TYR A 73 -2.61 3.75 -5.69
C TYR A 73 -4.13 3.51 -5.69
N ALA A 74 -4.88 4.31 -4.94
CA ALA A 74 -6.30 4.08 -4.69
C ALA A 74 -7.15 4.09 -5.96
N GLU A 75 -6.84 4.92 -6.96
CA GLU A 75 -7.56 4.92 -8.24
C GLU A 75 -7.36 3.59 -8.98
N ASP A 76 -6.14 3.07 -9.03
CA ASP A 76 -5.86 1.76 -9.63
C ASP A 76 -6.60 0.63 -8.89
N CYS A 77 -6.73 0.75 -7.56
CA CYS A 77 -7.51 -0.18 -6.76
C CYS A 77 -9.01 -0.15 -7.14
N CYS A 78 -9.57 1.04 -7.36
CA CYS A 78 -10.96 1.18 -7.82
C CYS A 78 -11.16 0.57 -9.20
N GLU A 79 -10.25 0.84 -10.15
CA GLU A 79 -10.29 0.23 -11.49
C GLU A 79 -10.21 -1.31 -11.44
N ALA A 80 -9.37 -1.86 -10.54
CA ALA A 80 -9.31 -3.31 -10.33
C ALA A 80 -10.66 -3.86 -9.87
N LEU A 81 -11.33 -3.20 -8.93
CA LEU A 81 -12.64 -3.61 -8.44
C LEU A 81 -13.72 -3.51 -9.52
N GLU A 82 -13.71 -2.46 -10.33
CA GLU A 82 -14.60 -2.35 -11.50
C GLU A 82 -14.39 -3.52 -12.46
N THR A 83 -13.13 -3.82 -12.79
CA THR A 83 -12.80 -4.99 -13.64
C THR A 83 -13.29 -6.30 -13.03
N VAL A 84 -13.13 -6.50 -11.71
CA VAL A 84 -13.63 -7.71 -11.03
C VAL A 84 -15.16 -7.81 -11.12
N MET A 85 -15.88 -6.69 -11.04
CA MET A 85 -17.33 -6.66 -11.18
C MET A 85 -17.78 -6.96 -12.61
N GLU A 86 -17.12 -6.36 -13.60
CA GLU A 86 -17.46 -6.52 -15.02
C GLU A 86 -17.15 -7.94 -15.53
N CYS A 87 -16.04 -8.52 -15.09
CA CYS A 87 -15.57 -9.84 -15.49
C CYS A 87 -15.87 -10.94 -14.45
N TYR A 88 -16.88 -10.72 -13.58
CA TYR A 88 -17.17 -11.59 -12.44
C TYR A 88 -17.24 -13.08 -12.82
N SER A 89 -17.87 -13.41 -13.95
CA SER A 89 -18.06 -14.78 -14.42
C SER A 89 -16.77 -15.47 -14.88
N ASP A 90 -15.72 -14.72 -15.14
CA ASP A 90 -14.45 -15.24 -15.65
C ASP A 90 -13.53 -15.70 -14.51
N PHE A 91 -13.81 -15.23 -13.29
CA PHE A 91 -13.03 -15.57 -12.12
C PHE A 91 -13.55 -16.81 -11.41
N LYS A 92 -12.62 -17.59 -10.87
CA LYS A 92 -12.94 -18.80 -10.10
C LYS A 92 -13.04 -18.46 -8.62
N PRO A 93 -14.11 -18.87 -7.91
CA PRO A 93 -14.27 -18.60 -6.48
C PRO A 93 -13.15 -19.16 -5.61
N GLU A 94 -12.46 -20.21 -6.05
CA GLU A 94 -11.36 -20.85 -5.34
C GLU A 94 -10.02 -20.10 -5.46
N ASP A 95 -9.88 -19.22 -6.46
CA ASP A 95 -8.66 -18.49 -6.75
C ASP A 95 -8.76 -17.04 -6.22
N PRO A 96 -8.14 -16.71 -5.06
CA PRO A 96 -8.18 -15.36 -4.52
C PRO A 96 -7.53 -14.34 -5.45
N LEU A 97 -8.20 -13.21 -5.65
CA LEU A 97 -7.69 -12.10 -6.47
C LEU A 97 -6.84 -11.17 -5.62
N HIS A 98 -5.55 -11.11 -5.89
CA HIS A 98 -4.64 -10.18 -5.22
C HIS A 98 -4.60 -8.84 -5.96
N ILE A 99 -5.14 -7.79 -5.33
CA ILE A 99 -5.13 -6.43 -5.86
C ILE A 99 -3.97 -5.67 -5.21
N THR A 100 -2.91 -5.44 -6.00
CA THR A 100 -1.68 -4.79 -5.57
C THR A 100 -0.90 -4.25 -6.77
N SER A 101 0.19 -3.51 -6.50
CA SER A 101 1.09 -3.02 -7.55
C SER A 101 1.97 -4.09 -8.19
N PHE A 102 2.09 -5.27 -7.58
CA PHE A 102 3.03 -6.35 -7.96
C PHE A 102 4.51 -5.94 -7.91
N ASN A 103 4.81 -4.73 -7.48
CA ASN A 103 6.15 -4.20 -7.31
C ASN A 103 6.42 -3.93 -5.83
N SER A 104 7.55 -4.42 -5.34
CA SER A 104 7.98 -4.17 -3.97
C SER A 104 8.81 -2.89 -3.89
N THR A 105 8.51 -2.05 -2.89
CA THR A 105 9.22 -0.79 -2.60
C THR A 105 9.52 -0.76 -1.11
N SER A 106 10.74 -0.40 -0.74
CA SER A 106 11.12 -0.24 0.67
C SER A 106 10.57 1.08 1.25
N ILE A 107 10.43 1.13 2.57
CA ILE A 107 10.01 2.36 3.25
C ILE A 107 11.08 3.46 3.07
N ALA A 108 12.36 3.08 3.00
CA ALA A 108 13.44 4.03 2.71
C ALA A 108 13.31 4.65 1.28
N GLU A 109 12.92 3.87 0.27
CA GLU A 109 12.63 4.38 -1.07
C GLU A 109 11.42 5.32 -1.06
N ILE A 110 10.35 5.00 -0.32
CA ILE A 110 9.20 5.90 -0.11
C ILE A 110 9.66 7.23 0.49
N ALA A 111 10.48 7.18 1.55
CA ALA A 111 11.03 8.37 2.18
C ALA A 111 11.84 9.22 1.20
N ALA A 112 12.69 8.61 0.38
CA ALA A 112 13.50 9.31 -0.61
C ALA A 112 12.64 9.98 -1.70
N ILE A 113 11.60 9.31 -2.19
CA ILE A 113 10.66 9.87 -3.17
C ILE A 113 9.94 11.09 -2.56
N ILE A 114 9.45 10.99 -1.31
CA ILE A 114 8.76 12.10 -0.63
C ILE A 114 9.72 13.28 -0.40
N GLN A 115 10.95 13.04 0.05
CA GLN A 115 11.96 14.12 0.16
C GLN A 115 12.20 14.80 -1.20
N GLY A 116 12.23 14.02 -2.29
CA GLY A 116 12.29 14.55 -3.65
C GLY A 116 11.15 15.51 -3.97
N GLN A 117 9.89 15.21 -3.54
CA GLN A 117 8.75 16.11 -3.75
C GLN A 117 8.91 17.42 -2.97
N PHE A 118 9.43 17.38 -1.74
CA PHE A 118 9.73 18.61 -0.98
C PHE A 118 10.82 19.44 -1.65
N ASN A 119 11.85 18.81 -2.20
CA ASN A 119 12.90 19.53 -2.94
C ASN A 119 12.34 20.27 -4.17
N LEU A 120 11.32 19.71 -4.85
CA LEU A 120 10.67 20.36 -5.99
C LEU A 120 9.89 21.64 -5.63
N ILE A 121 9.65 21.88 -4.34
CA ILE A 121 8.99 23.09 -3.81
C ILE A 121 9.95 23.92 -2.93
N ASP A 122 11.25 23.78 -3.16
CA ASP A 122 12.33 24.50 -2.45
C ASP A 122 12.42 24.22 -0.92
N ARG A 123 11.83 23.11 -0.45
CA ARG A 123 11.91 22.63 0.93
C ARG A 123 13.05 21.61 1.09
N PHE A 124 14.29 22.06 0.86
CA PHE A 124 15.50 21.22 0.97
C PHE A 124 15.88 20.88 2.42
N ASP A 125 15.25 21.50 3.39
CA ASP A 125 15.42 21.27 4.82
C ASP A 125 14.72 20.02 5.33
N VAL A 126 13.73 19.48 4.60
CA VAL A 126 12.99 18.30 5.03
C VAL A 126 13.87 17.06 4.95
N ARG A 127 14.05 16.38 6.10
CA ARG A 127 14.86 15.18 6.23
C ARG A 127 14.09 14.05 6.94
N ILE A 128 13.98 12.92 6.28
CA ILE A 128 13.40 11.70 6.83
C ILE A 128 14.55 10.74 7.13
N LYS A 129 14.79 10.50 8.42
CA LYS A 129 15.90 9.66 8.88
C LYS A 129 15.45 8.22 9.14
N PRO A 130 16.31 7.22 8.91
CA PRO A 130 16.02 5.86 9.34
C PRO A 130 15.92 5.78 10.85
N GLY A 131 14.96 5.02 11.36
CA GLY A 131 14.87 4.65 12.76
C GLY A 131 15.79 3.49 13.11
N LEU A 132 15.80 3.10 14.39
CA LEU A 132 16.67 2.01 14.89
C LEU A 132 16.01 0.63 14.86
N ALA A 133 14.69 0.57 14.85
CA ALA A 133 13.95 -0.69 14.89
C ALA A 133 13.98 -1.40 13.52
N LYS A 134 13.93 -2.72 13.54
CA LYS A 134 13.67 -3.52 12.34
C LYS A 134 12.24 -4.01 12.37
N ASP A 135 11.58 -4.01 11.21
CA ASP A 135 10.25 -4.62 11.12
C ASP A 135 10.35 -6.12 11.35
N SER A 136 9.78 -6.59 12.45
CA SER A 136 9.75 -8.01 12.83
C SER A 136 8.64 -8.80 12.13
N VAL A 137 7.68 -8.13 11.51
CA VAL A 137 6.45 -8.76 10.98
C VAL A 137 6.63 -9.18 9.52
N GLN A 138 7.43 -8.45 8.75
CA GLN A 138 7.59 -8.68 7.31
C GLN A 138 9.05 -8.91 6.86
N MET A 139 9.88 -9.42 7.73
CA MET A 139 11.26 -9.83 7.39
C MET A 139 11.34 -10.93 6.33
N ASP A 140 10.20 -11.50 5.93
CA ASP A 140 10.14 -12.69 5.11
C ASP A 140 9.53 -12.37 3.74
N LYS A 141 10.27 -12.64 2.67
CA LYS A 141 9.79 -12.63 1.26
C LYS A 141 8.62 -13.61 0.98
N ARG A 142 7.97 -14.13 2.02
CA ARG A 142 6.86 -15.10 1.92
C ARG A 142 5.56 -14.50 1.40
N ASN A 143 5.48 -13.19 1.26
CA ASN A 143 4.29 -12.51 0.77
C ASN A 143 4.48 -12.11 -0.70
N GLU A 144 4.49 -13.09 -1.58
CA GLU A 144 4.36 -12.84 -3.00
C GLU A 144 2.88 -12.81 -3.37
N ALA A 145 2.47 -11.78 -4.09
CA ALA A 145 1.12 -11.68 -4.59
C ALA A 145 0.92 -12.69 -5.72
N ASP A 146 -0.22 -13.37 -5.72
CA ASP A 146 -0.66 -14.13 -6.87
C ASP A 146 -0.98 -13.18 -8.02
N THR A 147 -0.53 -13.51 -9.23
CA THR A 147 -0.68 -12.68 -10.43
C THR A 147 -1.90 -13.07 -11.29
N TYR A 148 -2.80 -13.92 -10.82
CA TYR A 148 -3.93 -14.42 -11.60
C TYR A 148 -4.77 -13.28 -12.21
N ILE A 149 -5.06 -12.22 -11.44
CA ILE A 149 -5.83 -11.06 -11.93
C ILE A 149 -5.16 -10.32 -13.09
N THR A 150 -3.85 -10.45 -13.29
CA THR A 150 -3.14 -9.70 -14.33
C THR A 150 -3.53 -10.06 -15.76
N GLY A 151 -4.29 -11.14 -15.94
CA GLY A 151 -4.93 -11.47 -17.21
C GLY A 151 -6.06 -10.51 -17.61
N TRP A 152 -6.60 -9.74 -16.68
CA TRP A 152 -7.72 -8.80 -16.90
C TRP A 152 -7.36 -7.37 -16.53
N TRP A 153 -6.53 -7.17 -15.51
CA TRP A 153 -6.17 -5.85 -15.00
C TRP A 153 -4.70 -5.82 -14.56
N THR A 154 -4.06 -4.68 -14.76
CA THR A 154 -2.73 -4.36 -14.25
C THR A 154 -2.69 -2.91 -13.75
N PRO A 155 -1.94 -2.60 -12.67
CA PRO A 155 -1.80 -1.24 -12.17
C PRO A 155 -1.13 -0.34 -13.21
N LYS A 156 -1.58 0.92 -13.31
CA LYS A 156 -1.10 1.91 -14.28
C LYS A 156 -0.24 2.98 -13.63
N THR A 157 -0.46 3.24 -12.34
CA THR A 157 0.22 4.31 -11.60
C THR A 157 1.46 3.77 -10.91
N THR A 158 2.63 4.32 -11.24
CA THR A 158 3.86 4.01 -10.52
C THR A 158 3.85 4.62 -9.12
N ILE A 159 4.71 4.13 -8.23
CA ILE A 159 4.79 4.66 -6.85
C ILE A 159 5.14 6.15 -6.84
N ASP A 160 6.06 6.59 -7.70
CA ASP A 160 6.44 8.01 -7.83
C ASP A 160 5.27 8.87 -8.28
N GLN A 161 4.52 8.43 -9.30
CA GLN A 161 3.35 9.14 -9.81
C GLN A 161 2.25 9.26 -8.76
N GLY A 162 1.97 8.18 -8.05
CA GLY A 162 0.94 8.16 -7.01
C GLY A 162 1.33 9.03 -5.81
N ILE A 163 2.58 8.98 -5.36
CA ILE A 163 3.09 9.87 -4.30
C ILE A 163 3.00 11.33 -4.74
N ALA A 164 3.38 11.65 -5.98
CA ALA A 164 3.30 13.02 -6.49
C ALA A 164 1.85 13.54 -6.50
N LYS A 165 0.86 12.70 -6.86
CA LYS A 165 -0.57 13.07 -6.80
C LYS A 165 -1.02 13.33 -5.37
N VAL A 166 -0.71 12.44 -4.42
CA VAL A 166 -1.05 12.60 -3.00
C VAL A 166 -0.40 13.86 -2.43
N PHE A 167 0.89 14.07 -2.72
CA PHE A 167 1.64 15.24 -2.29
C PHE A 167 1.02 16.55 -2.80
N ALA A 168 0.68 16.60 -4.10
CA ALA A 168 0.08 17.80 -4.71
C ALA A 168 -1.28 18.15 -4.10
N GLU A 169 -2.07 17.15 -3.74
CA GLU A 169 -3.36 17.36 -3.09
C GLU A 169 -3.18 17.84 -1.65
N MET A 170 -2.37 17.16 -0.86
CA MET A 170 -2.11 17.54 0.53
C MET A 170 -1.46 18.92 0.66
N LYS A 171 -0.61 19.31 -0.30
CA LYS A 171 0.01 20.65 -0.31
C LYS A 171 -1.02 21.78 -0.26
N LYS A 172 -2.23 21.58 -0.78
CA LYS A 172 -3.29 22.61 -0.77
C LYS A 172 -3.72 23.00 0.66
N ASP A 173 -3.61 22.07 1.60
CA ASP A 173 -4.00 22.28 3.01
C ASP A 173 -2.91 23.06 3.78
N TYR A 174 -1.69 23.21 3.21
CA TYR A 174 -0.54 23.89 3.80
C TYR A 174 -0.11 25.15 3.04
N SER A 175 -0.95 25.65 2.09
CA SER A 175 -0.64 26.78 1.19
C SER A 175 -1.26 28.08 1.65
#